data_3741173e50599cfdfe5608d7aaf471d1
#
_entry.id   3741173e50599cfdfe5608d7aaf471d1
#
_cell.length_a   1.000
_cell.length_b   1.000
_cell.length_c   1.000
_cell.angle_alpha   90.00
_cell.angle_beta   90.00
_cell.angle_gamma   90.00
#
_symmetry.space_group_name_H-M   'P 1'
#
loop_
_entity.id
_entity.type
_entity.pdbx_description
1 polymer ?
#
loop_
_entity_poly.entity_id
_entity_poly.type
_entity_poly.pdbx_seq_one_letter_code
_entity_poly.pdbx_strand_id
1 'polypeptide(L)'
;MTELEKLKEYLDENEYHSIWGMVTKLRDQIVVVDKTHGIRLWDAVCHKYSNGGDKGLLEIYGDLCTDVIGWLTADDVIKILDNYKKNGGVPIDSMDDIKEG
;
A
#
# COMPACT_ATOMS: atom_id res chain seq x y z
N MET A 1 -4.10 -9.18 -14.10
CA MET A 1 -4.25 -8.01 -13.20
C MET A 1 -2.90 -7.44 -12.84
N THR A 2 -2.79 -6.11 -12.77
CA THR A 2 -1.60 -5.46 -12.22
C THR A 2 -1.57 -5.64 -10.69
N GLU A 3 -0.43 -5.36 -10.08
CA GLU A 3 -0.32 -5.42 -8.62
C GLU A 3 -1.22 -4.37 -7.94
N LEU A 4 -1.37 -3.18 -8.54
CA LEU A 4 -2.31 -2.18 -8.02
C LEU A 4 -3.76 -2.67 -8.08
N GLU A 5 -4.16 -3.30 -9.17
CA GLU A 5 -5.51 -3.84 -9.32
C GLU A 5 -5.78 -4.95 -8.30
N LYS A 6 -4.83 -5.83 -8.07
CA LYS A 6 -4.92 -6.88 -7.05
C LYS A 6 -5.08 -6.28 -5.65
N LEU A 7 -4.29 -5.26 -5.35
CA LEU A 7 -4.37 -4.59 -4.06
C LEU A 7 -5.71 -3.88 -3.88
N LYS A 8 -6.18 -3.18 -4.91
CA LYS A 8 -7.48 -2.49 -4.86
C LYS A 8 -8.62 -3.46 -4.59
N GLU A 9 -8.62 -4.60 -5.28
CA GLU A 9 -9.63 -5.64 -5.08
C GLU A 9 -9.63 -6.16 -3.63
N TYR A 10 -8.45 -6.44 -3.09
CA TYR A 10 -8.33 -6.86 -1.69
C TYR A 10 -8.86 -5.80 -0.72
N LEU A 11 -8.50 -4.54 -0.93
CA LEU A 11 -8.94 -3.45 -0.06
C LEU A 11 -10.45 -3.28 -0.10
N ASP A 12 -11.06 -3.37 -1.28
CA ASP A 12 -12.51 -3.27 -1.43
C ASP A 12 -13.24 -4.44 -0.77
N GLU A 13 -12.71 -5.66 -0.90
CA GLU A 13 -13.29 -6.86 -0.30
C GLU A 13 -13.15 -6.89 1.23
N ASN A 14 -12.18 -6.17 1.78
CA ASN A 14 -11.89 -6.15 3.21
C ASN A 14 -12.32 -4.84 3.88
N GLU A 15 -13.23 -4.11 3.25
CA GLU A 15 -13.89 -2.93 3.79
C GLU A 15 -12.96 -1.74 4.09
N TYR A 16 -11.82 -1.67 3.43
CA TYR A 16 -10.98 -0.48 3.45
C TYR A 16 -11.61 0.60 2.58
N HIS A 17 -11.55 1.83 3.04
CA HIS A 17 -11.98 2.95 2.22
C HIS A 17 -10.81 3.43 1.37
N SER A 18 -10.80 3.04 0.10
CA SER A 18 -9.71 3.35 -0.82
C SER A 18 -10.24 4.00 -2.09
N ILE A 19 -9.46 4.90 -2.66
CA ILE A 19 -9.78 5.59 -3.89
C ILE A 19 -8.59 5.54 -4.85
N TRP A 20 -8.90 5.53 -6.14
CA TRP A 20 -7.88 5.66 -7.17
C TRP A 20 -7.39 7.10 -7.23
N GLY A 21 -6.08 7.26 -7.38
CA GLY A 21 -5.45 8.53 -7.62
C GLY A 21 -4.56 8.50 -8.85
N MET A 22 -4.02 9.66 -9.20
CA MET A 22 -3.11 9.80 -10.33
C MET A 22 -1.92 10.65 -9.90
N VAL A 23 -0.74 10.03 -9.85
CA VAL A 23 0.51 10.75 -9.63
C VAL A 23 1.03 11.28 -10.96
N THR A 24 0.96 10.42 -11.98
CA THR A 24 1.19 10.82 -13.36
C THR A 24 -0.18 11.03 -14.03
N LYS A 25 -0.29 10.93 -15.33
CA LYS A 25 -1.58 11.04 -16.02
C LYS A 25 -2.33 9.72 -16.10
N LEU A 26 -1.84 8.70 -15.37
CA LEU A 26 -2.42 7.36 -15.36
C LEU A 26 -3.04 7.07 -13.98
N ARG A 27 -3.85 6.04 -13.93
CA ARG A 27 -4.43 5.51 -12.68
C ARG A 27 -3.38 4.68 -11.95
N ASP A 28 -2.41 5.34 -11.34
CA ASP A 28 -1.19 4.74 -10.82
C ASP A 28 -1.02 4.87 -9.32
N GLN A 29 -2.10 5.23 -8.62
CA GLN A 29 -2.08 5.40 -7.17
C GLN A 29 -3.39 4.88 -6.54
N ILE A 30 -3.26 4.26 -5.38
CA ILE A 30 -4.39 3.96 -4.50
C ILE A 30 -4.15 4.72 -3.20
N VAL A 31 -5.13 5.50 -2.76
CA VAL A 31 -5.08 6.23 -1.49
C VAL A 31 -6.09 5.60 -0.53
N VAL A 32 -5.62 5.19 0.65
CA VAL A 32 -6.49 4.68 1.71
C VAL A 32 -6.73 5.81 2.70
N VAL A 33 -7.98 6.06 3.01
CA VAL A 33 -8.39 7.18 3.84
C VAL A 33 -9.19 6.69 5.07
N ASP A 34 -9.17 7.50 6.12
CA ASP A 34 -10.08 7.33 7.25
C ASP A 34 -11.50 7.64 6.77
N LYS A 35 -12.38 6.64 6.88
CA LYS A 35 -13.76 6.73 6.41
C LYS A 35 -14.55 7.86 7.11
N THR A 36 -14.24 8.11 8.37
CA THR A 36 -14.97 9.11 9.18
C THR A 36 -14.55 10.53 8.87
N HIS A 37 -13.25 10.78 8.71
CA HIS A 37 -12.69 12.13 8.58
C HIS A 37 -12.14 12.44 7.18
N GLY A 38 -12.07 11.44 6.29
CA GLY A 38 -11.48 11.61 4.97
C GLY A 38 -9.99 11.87 4.97
N ILE A 39 -9.31 11.61 6.07
CA ILE A 39 -7.88 11.84 6.22
C ILE A 39 -7.11 10.71 5.53
N ARG A 40 -6.11 11.08 4.73
CA ARG A 40 -5.23 10.13 4.08
C ARG A 40 -4.40 9.39 5.11
N LEU A 41 -4.47 8.06 5.09
CA LEU A 41 -3.72 7.20 6.01
C LEU A 41 -2.42 6.70 5.38
N TRP A 42 -2.51 6.14 4.18
CA TRP A 42 -1.35 5.65 3.42
C TRP A 42 -1.72 5.53 1.95
N ASP A 43 -0.72 5.38 1.12
CA ASP A 43 -0.95 5.16 -0.31
C ASP A 43 0.00 4.12 -0.88
N ALA A 44 -0.38 3.59 -2.04
CA ALA A 44 0.44 2.72 -2.85
C ALA A 44 0.50 3.29 -4.26
N VAL A 45 1.68 3.34 -4.85
CA VAL A 45 1.89 3.87 -6.20
C VAL A 45 2.67 2.87 -7.05
N CYS A 46 2.44 2.94 -8.35
CA CYS A 46 3.19 2.19 -9.35
C CYS A 46 3.30 3.03 -10.61
N HIS A 47 4.40 3.74 -10.76
CA HIS A 47 4.65 4.56 -11.95
C HIS A 47 6.16 4.58 -12.25
N LYS A 48 6.52 5.18 -13.37
CA LYS A 48 7.90 5.15 -13.87
C LYS A 48 8.95 5.75 -12.92
N TYR A 49 8.51 6.58 -11.98
CA TYR A 49 9.42 7.22 -11.01
C TYR A 49 9.36 6.59 -9.62
N SER A 50 8.44 5.65 -9.37
CA SER A 50 8.34 5.00 -8.07
C SER A 50 9.31 3.84 -7.96
N ASN A 51 9.68 3.49 -6.72
CA ASN A 51 10.61 2.38 -6.45
C ASN A 51 9.97 1.04 -6.84
N GLY A 52 10.47 0.44 -7.90
CA GLY A 52 9.95 -0.81 -8.45
C GLY A 52 8.88 -0.63 -9.50
N GLY A 53 8.44 0.61 -9.78
CA GLY A 53 7.35 0.86 -10.72
C GLY A 53 7.63 0.40 -12.14
N ASP A 54 8.86 0.49 -12.60
CA ASP A 54 9.27 0.01 -13.92
C ASP A 54 9.19 -1.53 -14.05
N LYS A 55 9.11 -2.23 -12.94
CA LYS A 55 8.91 -3.68 -12.88
C LYS A 55 7.46 -4.05 -12.51
N GLY A 56 6.56 -3.08 -12.47
CA GLY A 56 5.17 -3.31 -12.05
C GLY A 56 5.00 -3.53 -10.56
N LEU A 57 6.01 -3.22 -9.76
CA LEU A 57 5.98 -3.38 -8.31
C LEU A 57 5.55 -2.08 -7.63
N LEU A 58 5.08 -2.22 -6.39
CA LEU A 58 4.45 -1.15 -5.63
C LEU A 58 5.42 -0.47 -4.68
N GLU A 59 5.18 0.83 -4.48
CA GLU A 59 5.83 1.62 -3.44
C GLU A 59 4.75 2.13 -2.50
N ILE A 60 4.94 1.99 -1.20
CA ILE A 60 3.98 2.48 -0.19
C ILE A 60 4.60 3.55 0.68
N TYR A 61 3.73 4.44 1.19
CA TYR A 61 4.11 5.46 2.15
C TYR A 61 2.91 5.85 3.01
N GLY A 62 3.18 6.18 4.26
CA GLY A 62 2.16 6.63 5.21
C GLY A 62 2.21 5.85 6.52
N ASP A 63 1.04 5.63 7.12
CA ASP A 63 0.95 5.08 8.48
C ASP A 63 1.51 3.66 8.64
N LEU A 64 1.62 2.90 7.55
CA LEU A 64 2.09 1.51 7.60
C LEU A 64 3.60 1.37 7.80
N CYS A 65 4.36 2.42 7.49
CA CYS A 65 5.82 2.35 7.46
C CYS A 65 6.44 3.67 7.92
N THR A 66 7.65 3.59 8.46
CA THR A 66 8.37 4.77 8.96
C THR A 66 9.02 5.56 7.83
N ASP A 67 9.26 4.90 6.70
CA ASP A 67 9.81 5.51 5.49
C ASP A 67 9.23 4.79 4.28
N VAL A 68 9.47 5.31 3.10
CA VAL A 68 9.01 4.71 1.84
C VAL A 68 9.54 3.28 1.71
N ILE A 69 8.66 2.35 1.34
CA ILE A 69 9.05 0.98 1.02
C ILE A 69 8.61 0.69 -0.41
N GLY A 70 9.55 0.30 -1.25
CA GLY A 70 9.30 -0.02 -2.65
C GLY A 70 9.50 -1.50 -2.98
N TRP A 71 9.38 -1.83 -4.26
CA TRP A 71 9.61 -3.17 -4.80
C TRP A 71 8.66 -4.23 -4.23
N LEU A 72 7.41 -3.86 -3.96
CA LEU A 72 6.43 -4.73 -3.30
C LEU A 72 5.44 -5.31 -4.30
N THR A 73 5.05 -6.56 -4.07
CA THR A 73 3.86 -7.12 -4.72
C THR A 73 2.62 -6.74 -3.90
N ALA A 74 1.43 -6.95 -4.47
CA ALA A 74 0.18 -6.78 -3.71
C ALA A 74 0.17 -7.67 -2.48
N ASP A 75 0.64 -8.93 -2.61
CA ASP A 75 0.71 -9.86 -1.48
C ASP A 75 1.63 -9.35 -0.37
N ASP A 76 2.74 -8.71 -0.72
CA ASP A 76 3.61 -8.08 0.27
C ASP A 76 2.89 -6.99 1.06
N VAL A 77 2.14 -6.14 0.37
CA VAL A 77 1.36 -5.07 1.03
C VAL A 77 0.29 -5.66 1.94
N ILE A 78 -0.37 -6.75 1.52
CA ILE A 78 -1.36 -7.45 2.34
C ILE A 78 -0.72 -7.99 3.61
N LYS A 79 0.48 -8.57 3.51
CA LYS A 79 1.23 -9.02 4.69
C LYS A 79 1.57 -7.86 5.63
N ILE A 80 1.94 -6.71 5.08
CA ILE A 80 2.20 -5.51 5.86
C ILE A 80 0.95 -5.08 6.62
N LEU A 81 -0.22 -5.08 5.96
CA LEU A 81 -1.49 -4.74 6.59
C LEU A 81 -1.85 -5.70 7.72
N ASP A 82 -1.70 -7.01 7.50
CA ASP A 82 -1.98 -8.01 8.52
C ASP A 82 -1.06 -7.85 9.72
N ASN A 83 0.21 -7.61 9.49
CA ASN A 83 1.19 -7.37 10.55
C ASN A 83 0.85 -6.11 11.35
N TYR A 84 0.47 -5.04 10.66
CA TYR A 84 0.08 -3.77 11.28
C TYR A 84 -1.10 -3.96 12.24
N LYS A 85 -2.11 -4.72 11.81
CA LYS A 85 -3.27 -5.03 12.65
C LYS A 85 -2.88 -5.87 13.88
N LYS A 86 -2.03 -6.87 13.68
CA LYS A 86 -1.64 -7.80 14.75
C LYS A 86 -0.78 -7.15 15.82
N ASN A 87 0.03 -6.17 15.46
CA ASN A 87 0.95 -5.54 16.41
C ASN A 87 0.43 -4.22 16.97
N GLY A 88 -0.86 -3.94 16.82
CA GLY A 88 -1.50 -2.77 17.40
C GLY A 88 -1.25 -1.47 16.66
N GLY A 89 -0.93 -1.53 15.37
CA GLY A 89 -0.76 -0.34 14.56
C GLY A 89 0.63 0.27 14.63
N VAL A 90 1.66 -0.54 14.82
CA VAL A 90 3.05 -0.08 14.82
C VAL A 90 3.59 -0.16 13.39
N PRO A 91 4.06 0.97 12.81
CA PRO A 91 4.62 0.96 11.46
C PRO A 91 5.94 0.18 11.41
N ILE A 92 6.23 -0.39 10.23
CA ILE A 92 7.47 -1.12 10.00
C ILE A 92 8.52 -0.22 9.34
N ASP A 93 9.79 -0.55 9.51
CA ASP A 93 10.91 0.13 8.84
C ASP A 93 11.20 -0.48 7.48
N SER A 94 11.03 -1.80 7.36
CA SER A 94 11.26 -2.55 6.12
C SER A 94 10.51 -3.87 6.15
N MET A 95 10.50 -4.58 5.02
CA MET A 95 9.90 -5.92 4.93
C MET A 95 10.55 -6.93 5.88
N ASP A 96 11.79 -6.70 6.28
CA ASP A 96 12.49 -7.58 7.24
C ASP A 96 11.82 -7.58 8.62
N ASP A 97 11.04 -6.56 8.93
CA ASP A 97 10.30 -6.47 10.20
C ASP A 97 9.08 -7.39 10.24
N ILE A 98 8.67 -7.93 9.09
CA ILE A 98 7.53 -8.84 9.03
C ILE A 98 8.02 -10.25 9.33
N LYS A 99 7.56 -10.76 10.46
CA LYS A 99 7.85 -12.13 10.86
C LYS A 99 6.85 -13.08 10.24
N GLU A 100 7.35 -14.00 9.43
CA GLU A 100 6.55 -15.10 8.93
C GLU A 100 6.50 -16.20 9.99
N GLY A 101 5.32 -16.68 10.25
CA GLY A 101 5.22 -17.77 11.21
C GLY A 101 3.87 -17.99 11.74
#